data_e8b1ae795bcb39f67827fa8593d2e9ff
#
_entry.id   e8b1ae795bcb39f67827fa8593d2e9ff
#
_cell.length_a   1.000
_cell.length_b   1.000
_cell.length_c   1.000
_cell.angle_alpha   90.00
_cell.angle_beta   90.00
_cell.angle_gamma   90.00
#
_symmetry.space_group_name_H-M   'P 1'
#
loop_
_entity.id
_entity.type
_entity.pdbx_description
1 polymer ?
#
loop_
_entity_poly.entity_id
_entity_poly.type
_entity_poly.pdbx_seq_one_letter_code
_entity_poly.pdbx_strand_id
1 'polypeptide(L)'
;MSQAKVYVIHENLEWTQHLVKWLEEKNVPYELWDLSSGILDLQSPPPTGIFYNRMSASSHTRGHRYAPEFTEQVLTWLEAHGRKVINGSGAINLEISKIKQYLKLSEVGIAYPETVAVLGQENILEAARKLNIYPLITKHNRAGKGLGVQLFNSEEELEAYVDGPAFEPSVDGITLLQAYIKPADGRIRRSEFINQKFLYTVSIDSSEGFQLCPADGCQIGQRPAQLETSDKFQITEPLPASQRQAYETFLAQAGIDVAAIEWVESE
;
A
#
# COMPACT_ATOMS: atom_id res chain seq x y z
N MET A 1 -8.57 6.34 36.12
CA MET A 1 -8.73 5.42 34.98
C MET A 1 -7.34 5.28 34.36
N SER A 2 -6.82 4.04 34.20
CA SER A 2 -5.54 3.85 33.51
C SER A 2 -5.68 4.34 32.06
N GLN A 3 -4.71 5.07 31.58
CA GLN A 3 -4.65 5.53 30.18
C GLN A 3 -4.62 4.28 29.28
N ALA A 4 -5.41 4.28 28.19
CA ALA A 4 -5.42 3.18 27.24
C ALA A 4 -4.04 3.03 26.59
N LYS A 5 -3.50 1.81 26.55
CA LYS A 5 -2.22 1.48 25.93
C LYS A 5 -2.39 1.28 24.44
N VAL A 6 -1.46 1.78 23.64
CA VAL A 6 -1.39 1.56 22.19
C VAL A 6 -0.43 0.42 21.89
N TYR A 7 -0.90 -0.61 21.19
CA TYR A 7 -0.08 -1.69 20.66
C TYR A 7 0.20 -1.44 19.19
N VAL A 8 1.47 -1.24 18.83
CA VAL A 8 1.89 -0.98 17.45
C VAL A 8 2.36 -2.27 16.83
N ILE A 9 1.57 -2.80 15.90
CA ILE A 9 1.86 -4.02 15.15
C ILE A 9 2.75 -3.67 13.95
N HIS A 10 3.92 -4.29 13.85
CA HIS A 10 4.90 -4.03 12.79
C HIS A 10 5.78 -5.26 12.49
N GLU A 11 6.59 -5.18 11.45
CA GLU A 11 7.71 -6.09 11.13
C GLU A 11 9.00 -5.32 10.83
N ASN A 12 8.93 -3.97 10.91
CA ASN A 12 10.07 -3.09 10.65
C ASN A 12 10.07 -1.96 11.68
N LEU A 13 10.99 -2.05 12.63
CA LEU A 13 11.14 -1.07 13.71
C LEU A 13 11.53 0.31 13.17
N GLU A 14 12.39 0.37 12.16
CA GLU A 14 12.85 1.64 11.60
C GLU A 14 11.68 2.49 11.10
N TRP A 15 10.73 1.88 10.41
CA TRP A 15 9.56 2.60 9.89
C TRP A 15 8.53 2.99 10.96
N THR A 16 8.65 2.44 12.17
CA THR A 16 7.78 2.79 13.30
C THR A 16 8.37 3.87 14.20
N GLN A 17 9.65 4.20 14.07
CA GLN A 17 10.35 5.15 14.96
C GLN A 17 9.68 6.53 15.04
N HIS A 18 9.16 7.06 13.91
CA HIS A 18 8.43 8.33 13.93
C HIS A 18 7.18 8.29 14.81
N LEU A 19 6.41 7.22 14.67
CA LEU A 19 5.21 7.01 15.49
C LEU A 19 5.60 6.87 16.97
N VAL A 20 6.63 6.09 17.28
CA VAL A 20 7.16 5.90 18.64
C VAL A 20 7.54 7.24 19.24
N LYS A 21 8.33 8.05 18.54
CA LYS A 21 8.72 9.39 19.00
C LYS A 21 7.51 10.26 19.36
N TRP A 22 6.46 10.26 18.52
CA TRP A 22 5.25 11.03 18.79
C TRP A 22 4.45 10.48 19.97
N LEU A 23 4.39 9.15 20.15
CA LEU A 23 3.75 8.55 21.31
C LEU A 23 4.47 8.94 22.61
N GLU A 24 5.81 8.95 22.61
CA GLU A 24 6.64 9.40 23.72
C GLU A 24 6.44 10.88 24.02
N GLU A 25 6.54 11.75 23.02
CA GLU A 25 6.34 13.20 23.17
C GLU A 25 4.94 13.55 23.71
N LYS A 26 3.92 12.73 23.36
CA LYS A 26 2.55 12.90 23.86
C LYS A 26 2.26 12.13 25.15
N ASN A 27 3.26 11.45 25.73
CA ASN A 27 3.13 10.62 26.91
C ASN A 27 2.01 9.57 26.77
N VAL A 28 1.87 8.97 25.60
CA VAL A 28 0.92 7.89 25.31
C VAL A 28 1.59 6.55 25.62
N PRO A 29 1.08 5.73 26.55
CA PRO A 29 1.62 4.41 26.80
C PRO A 29 1.53 3.53 25.55
N TYR A 30 2.61 2.89 25.17
CA TYR A 30 2.63 2.01 24.01
C TYR A 30 3.42 0.73 24.25
N GLU A 31 3.25 -0.23 23.36
CA GLU A 31 4.02 -1.46 23.26
C GLU A 31 4.19 -1.82 21.78
N LEU A 32 5.40 -2.24 21.40
CA LEU A 32 5.70 -2.69 20.04
C LEU A 32 5.45 -4.19 19.93
N TRP A 33 4.64 -4.59 18.95
CA TRP A 33 4.39 -5.98 18.60
C TRP A 33 5.05 -6.29 17.27
N ASP A 34 6.24 -6.85 17.33
CA ASP A 34 6.94 -7.33 16.14
C ASP A 34 6.33 -8.69 15.72
N LEU A 35 5.67 -8.69 14.55
CA LEU A 35 5.06 -9.88 13.95
C LEU A 35 5.89 -10.42 12.77
N SER A 36 7.19 -10.16 12.72
CA SER A 36 8.10 -10.85 11.80
C SER A 36 8.16 -12.36 12.08
N SER A 37 7.91 -12.73 13.33
CA SER A 37 7.74 -14.11 13.83
C SER A 37 6.87 -14.07 15.08
N GLY A 38 6.41 -15.23 15.58
CA GLY A 38 5.68 -15.25 16.84
C GLY A 38 4.75 -16.44 17.01
N ILE A 39 4.02 -16.42 18.13
CA ILE A 39 3.03 -17.43 18.51
C ILE A 39 1.73 -16.70 18.82
N LEU A 40 0.63 -17.17 18.28
CA LEU A 40 -0.72 -16.74 18.61
C LEU A 40 -1.40 -17.82 19.44
N ASP A 41 -1.59 -17.53 20.74
CA ASP A 41 -2.34 -18.42 21.65
C ASP A 41 -3.83 -18.07 21.60
N LEU A 42 -4.63 -18.91 20.98
CA LEU A 42 -6.08 -18.72 20.87
C LEU A 42 -6.84 -19.00 22.16
N GLN A 43 -6.19 -19.58 23.18
CA GLN A 43 -6.81 -19.88 24.47
C GLN A 43 -6.75 -18.68 25.43
N SER A 44 -5.82 -17.77 25.22
CA SER A 44 -5.65 -16.57 26.03
C SER A 44 -6.34 -15.37 25.39
N PRO A 45 -7.06 -14.51 26.14
CA PRO A 45 -7.63 -13.29 25.58
C PRO A 45 -6.53 -12.25 25.32
N PRO A 46 -6.66 -11.41 24.29
CA PRO A 46 -5.71 -10.32 24.04
C PRO A 46 -5.76 -9.26 25.15
N PRO A 47 -4.67 -8.54 25.39
CA PRO A 47 -4.64 -7.44 26.34
C PRO A 47 -5.66 -6.35 25.97
N THR A 48 -6.00 -5.51 26.96
CA THR A 48 -6.89 -4.37 26.74
C THR A 48 -6.09 -3.19 26.20
N GLY A 49 -6.57 -2.57 25.12
CA GLY A 49 -5.92 -1.41 24.51
C GLY A 49 -6.40 -1.14 23.10
N ILE A 50 -5.67 -0.29 22.39
CA ILE A 50 -5.89 0.06 21.00
C ILE A 50 -4.74 -0.54 20.17
N PHE A 51 -5.06 -1.23 19.10
CA PHE A 51 -4.08 -1.87 18.24
C PHE A 51 -3.96 -1.10 16.93
N TYR A 52 -2.75 -0.70 16.57
CA TYR A 52 -2.47 0.00 15.32
C TYR A 52 -1.62 -0.88 14.41
N ASN A 53 -2.23 -1.35 13.34
CA ASN A 53 -1.57 -2.18 12.33
C ASN A 53 -0.72 -1.32 11.39
N ARG A 54 0.58 -1.63 11.34
CA ARG A 54 1.60 -1.03 10.47
C ARG A 54 2.29 -2.07 9.60
N MET A 55 1.71 -3.28 9.47
CA MET A 55 2.25 -4.32 8.60
C MET A 55 2.27 -3.87 7.15
N SER A 56 3.31 -4.22 6.41
CA SER A 56 3.50 -3.84 5.02
C SER A 56 3.42 -5.04 4.08
N ALA A 57 2.77 -4.86 2.92
CA ALA A 57 2.77 -5.84 1.83
C ALA A 57 4.18 -6.19 1.33
N SER A 58 5.14 -5.27 1.46
CA SER A 58 6.53 -5.45 1.03
C SER A 58 7.44 -6.13 2.06
N SER A 59 6.91 -6.67 3.16
CA SER A 59 7.69 -7.34 4.22
C SER A 59 8.60 -8.48 3.70
N HIS A 60 8.19 -9.14 2.62
CA HIS A 60 8.99 -10.19 1.97
C HIS A 60 10.37 -9.70 1.48
N THR A 61 10.52 -8.42 1.13
CA THR A 61 11.82 -7.84 0.71
C THR A 61 12.81 -7.70 1.88
N ARG A 62 12.33 -7.91 3.11
CA ARG A 62 13.12 -7.88 4.35
C ARG A 62 13.18 -9.24 5.03
N GLY A 63 12.87 -10.33 4.29
CA GLY A 63 12.90 -11.69 4.81
C GLY A 63 11.66 -12.14 5.58
N HIS A 64 10.64 -11.28 5.72
CA HIS A 64 9.43 -11.55 6.50
C HIS A 64 8.25 -11.93 5.60
N ARG A 65 8.45 -13.00 4.78
CA ARG A 65 7.50 -13.41 3.73
C ARG A 65 6.08 -13.63 4.23
N TYR A 66 5.92 -14.25 5.38
CA TYR A 66 4.65 -14.67 5.94
C TYR A 66 4.08 -13.74 7.02
N ALA A 67 4.78 -12.64 7.32
CA ALA A 67 4.36 -11.71 8.35
C ALA A 67 2.96 -11.09 8.09
N PRO A 68 2.57 -10.69 6.86
CA PRO A 68 1.22 -10.19 6.60
C PRO A 68 0.13 -11.23 6.80
N GLU A 69 0.35 -12.48 6.40
CA GLU A 69 -0.61 -13.57 6.61
C GLU A 69 -0.79 -13.87 8.10
N PHE A 70 0.31 -13.88 8.87
CA PHE A 70 0.22 -14.05 10.32
C PHE A 70 -0.46 -12.85 10.99
N THR A 71 -0.14 -11.64 10.54
CA THR A 71 -0.77 -10.42 11.05
C THR A 71 -2.28 -10.42 10.81
N GLU A 72 -2.76 -10.86 9.65
CA GLU A 72 -4.19 -11.01 9.38
C GLU A 72 -4.88 -11.88 10.44
N GLN A 73 -4.27 -13.01 10.82
CA GLN A 73 -4.82 -13.89 11.84
C GLN A 73 -4.83 -13.21 13.23
N VAL A 74 -3.76 -12.50 13.58
CA VAL A 74 -3.69 -11.73 14.83
C VAL A 74 -4.77 -10.65 14.86
N LEU A 75 -4.96 -9.89 13.78
CA LEU A 75 -5.98 -8.85 13.69
C LEU A 75 -7.39 -9.43 13.81
N THR A 76 -7.66 -10.54 13.11
CA THR A 76 -8.94 -11.27 13.21
C THR A 76 -9.22 -11.73 14.65
N TRP A 77 -8.21 -12.25 15.34
CA TRP A 77 -8.33 -12.65 16.75
C TRP A 77 -8.61 -11.45 17.67
N LEU A 78 -7.94 -10.31 17.46
CA LEU A 78 -8.19 -9.08 18.21
C LEU A 78 -9.62 -8.58 18.01
N GLU A 79 -10.09 -8.56 16.76
CA GLU A 79 -11.44 -8.13 16.39
C GLU A 79 -12.51 -9.05 16.98
N ALA A 80 -12.29 -10.37 16.93
CA ALA A 80 -13.17 -11.37 17.54
C ALA A 80 -13.32 -11.18 19.06
N HIS A 81 -12.31 -10.61 19.73
CA HIS A 81 -12.35 -10.26 21.15
C HIS A 81 -12.82 -8.81 21.41
N GLY A 82 -13.37 -8.12 20.40
CA GLY A 82 -13.89 -6.76 20.53
C GLY A 82 -12.83 -5.70 20.79
N ARG A 83 -11.58 -5.93 20.40
CA ARG A 83 -10.51 -4.93 20.52
C ARG A 83 -10.66 -3.86 19.45
N LYS A 84 -10.35 -2.61 19.81
CA LYS A 84 -10.26 -1.52 18.81
C LYS A 84 -8.97 -1.70 18.01
N VAL A 85 -9.12 -1.94 16.71
CA VAL A 85 -8.01 -2.07 15.77
C VAL A 85 -8.08 -0.95 14.75
N ILE A 86 -6.98 -0.25 14.53
CA ILE A 86 -6.79 0.74 13.47
C ILE A 86 -6.15 0.02 12.29
N ASN A 87 -6.75 0.08 11.12
CA ASN A 87 -6.39 -0.71 9.95
C ASN A 87 -6.42 -2.23 10.24
N GLY A 88 -7.61 -2.73 10.52
CA GLY A 88 -7.85 -4.12 10.91
C GLY A 88 -7.62 -5.16 9.81
N SER A 89 -8.23 -6.34 9.98
CA SER A 89 -8.08 -7.47 9.06
C SER A 89 -8.56 -7.16 7.64
N GLY A 90 -9.61 -6.35 7.49
CA GLY A 90 -10.08 -5.86 6.20
C GLY A 90 -9.04 -5.01 5.47
N ALA A 91 -8.33 -4.13 6.19
CA ALA A 91 -7.31 -3.27 5.62
C ALA A 91 -6.09 -4.07 5.11
N ILE A 92 -5.58 -5.03 5.89
CA ILE A 92 -4.43 -5.84 5.45
C ILE A 92 -4.78 -6.73 4.27
N ASN A 93 -6.00 -7.22 4.18
CA ASN A 93 -6.49 -7.99 3.04
C ASN A 93 -6.46 -7.21 1.72
N LEU A 94 -6.70 -5.90 1.79
CA LEU A 94 -6.57 -5.00 0.64
C LEU A 94 -5.10 -4.62 0.40
N GLU A 95 -4.32 -4.38 1.45
CA GLU A 95 -2.90 -4.01 1.36
C GLU A 95 -2.09 -5.07 0.58
N ILE A 96 -2.38 -6.35 0.77
CA ILE A 96 -1.65 -7.46 0.14
C ILE A 96 -2.21 -7.89 -1.23
N SER A 97 -3.22 -7.21 -1.79
CA SER A 97 -3.82 -7.60 -3.07
C SER A 97 -4.36 -6.41 -3.85
N LYS A 98 -3.67 -6.04 -4.92
CA LYS A 98 -4.15 -5.01 -5.86
C LYS A 98 -5.44 -5.40 -6.56
N ILE A 99 -5.65 -6.69 -6.83
CA ILE A 99 -6.91 -7.18 -7.39
C ILE A 99 -8.08 -6.82 -6.47
N LYS A 100 -7.96 -7.12 -5.17
CA LYS A 100 -9.00 -6.77 -4.19
C LYS A 100 -9.20 -5.27 -4.09
N GLN A 101 -8.10 -4.48 -4.14
CA GLN A 101 -8.18 -3.01 -4.15
C GLN A 101 -9.00 -2.52 -5.34
N TYR A 102 -8.69 -2.96 -6.57
CA TYR A 102 -9.39 -2.53 -7.79
C TYR A 102 -10.86 -2.88 -7.77
N LEU A 103 -11.21 -4.12 -7.40
CA LEU A 103 -12.59 -4.54 -7.28
C LEU A 103 -13.35 -3.69 -6.25
N LYS A 104 -12.73 -3.42 -5.10
CA LYS A 104 -13.34 -2.62 -4.04
C LYS A 104 -13.49 -1.15 -4.42
N LEU A 105 -12.53 -0.58 -5.17
CA LEU A 105 -12.62 0.77 -5.72
C LEU A 105 -13.78 0.90 -6.73
N SER A 106 -13.99 -0.11 -7.57
CA SER A 106 -15.09 -0.11 -8.55
C SER A 106 -16.48 -0.11 -7.90
N GLU A 107 -16.64 -0.71 -6.72
CA GLU A 107 -17.92 -0.71 -5.98
C GLU A 107 -18.38 0.69 -5.60
N VAL A 108 -17.45 1.64 -5.47
CA VAL A 108 -17.75 3.06 -5.15
C VAL A 108 -17.58 3.98 -6.36
N GLY A 109 -17.50 3.42 -7.57
CA GLY A 109 -17.40 4.17 -8.83
C GLY A 109 -16.02 4.80 -9.09
N ILE A 110 -14.97 4.35 -8.42
CA ILE A 110 -13.59 4.79 -8.70
C ILE A 110 -13.02 3.92 -9.81
N ALA A 111 -12.60 4.58 -10.89
CA ALA A 111 -11.96 3.90 -12.03
C ALA A 111 -10.55 3.43 -11.69
N TYR A 112 -10.16 2.31 -12.29
CA TYR A 112 -8.77 1.85 -12.34
C TYR A 112 -8.42 1.45 -13.80
N PRO A 113 -7.12 1.43 -14.17
CA PRO A 113 -6.73 1.08 -15.54
C PRO A 113 -7.11 -0.36 -15.89
N GLU A 114 -7.40 -0.62 -17.16
CA GLU A 114 -7.68 -1.98 -17.64
C GLU A 114 -6.56 -2.93 -17.22
N THR A 115 -6.94 -4.04 -16.60
CA THR A 115 -6.01 -4.94 -15.92
C THR A 115 -6.40 -6.40 -16.14
N VAL A 116 -5.41 -7.24 -16.47
CA VAL A 116 -5.52 -8.70 -16.49
C VAL A 116 -4.55 -9.25 -15.45
N ALA A 117 -5.05 -10.16 -14.60
CA ALA A 117 -4.25 -10.88 -13.63
C ALA A 117 -3.86 -12.25 -14.18
N VAL A 118 -2.61 -12.65 -13.95
CA VAL A 118 -2.07 -13.91 -14.48
C VAL A 118 -1.29 -14.64 -13.38
N LEU A 119 -1.48 -15.95 -13.29
CA LEU A 119 -0.69 -16.87 -12.48
C LEU A 119 0.24 -17.66 -13.40
N GLY A 120 1.52 -17.67 -13.07
CA GLY A 120 2.55 -18.37 -13.85
C GLY A 120 3.13 -17.48 -14.98
N GLN A 121 4.45 -17.55 -15.11
CA GLN A 121 5.22 -16.80 -16.11
C GLN A 121 4.81 -17.17 -17.54
N GLU A 122 4.55 -18.45 -17.77
CA GLU A 122 4.17 -19.03 -19.06
C GLU A 122 2.88 -18.46 -19.66
N ASN A 123 2.02 -17.87 -18.83
CA ASN A 123 0.73 -17.33 -19.23
C ASN A 123 0.77 -15.80 -19.49
N ILE A 124 1.91 -15.13 -19.26
CA ILE A 124 2.00 -13.65 -19.32
C ILE A 124 1.73 -13.15 -20.75
N LEU A 125 2.32 -13.75 -21.78
CA LEU A 125 2.13 -13.30 -23.17
C LEU A 125 0.68 -13.52 -23.63
N GLU A 126 0.05 -14.63 -23.26
CA GLU A 126 -1.37 -14.85 -23.56
C GLU A 126 -2.25 -13.80 -22.87
N ALA A 127 -1.95 -13.46 -21.63
CA ALA A 127 -2.66 -12.41 -20.88
C ALA A 127 -2.46 -11.02 -21.51
N ALA A 128 -1.27 -10.70 -22.04
CA ALA A 128 -1.00 -9.47 -22.77
C ALA A 128 -1.82 -9.38 -24.06
N ARG A 129 -1.88 -10.47 -24.84
CA ARG A 129 -2.73 -10.55 -26.04
C ARG A 129 -4.22 -10.40 -25.70
N LYS A 130 -4.66 -10.92 -24.56
CA LYS A 130 -6.04 -10.75 -24.07
C LYS A 130 -6.33 -9.30 -23.68
N LEU A 131 -5.38 -8.60 -23.03
CA LEU A 131 -5.49 -7.18 -22.71
C LEU A 131 -5.48 -6.34 -23.99
N ASN A 132 -4.63 -6.68 -24.97
CA ASN A 132 -4.50 -6.08 -26.28
C ASN A 132 -4.32 -4.54 -26.25
N ILE A 133 -3.53 -4.05 -25.30
CA ILE A 133 -3.27 -2.62 -25.09
C ILE A 133 -1.76 -2.43 -24.91
N TYR A 134 -1.18 -1.49 -25.64
CA TYR A 134 0.18 -0.96 -25.45
C TYR A 134 0.18 0.57 -25.51
N PRO A 135 1.01 1.26 -24.71
CA PRO A 135 1.94 0.67 -23.73
C PRO A 135 1.19 0.06 -22.52
N LEU A 136 1.77 -1.01 -21.99
CA LEU A 136 1.30 -1.63 -20.75
C LEU A 136 2.40 -1.68 -19.70
N ILE A 137 2.01 -1.91 -18.43
CA ILE A 137 2.94 -2.19 -17.35
C ILE A 137 2.67 -3.56 -16.74
N THR A 138 3.75 -4.22 -16.30
CA THR A 138 3.62 -5.31 -15.32
C THR A 138 3.57 -4.73 -13.91
N LYS A 139 2.95 -5.44 -12.99
CA LYS A 139 2.97 -5.16 -11.54
C LYS A 139 2.86 -6.46 -10.77
N HIS A 140 3.49 -6.52 -9.61
CA HIS A 140 3.18 -7.58 -8.65
C HIS A 140 1.82 -7.30 -7.98
N ASN A 141 0.95 -8.30 -7.88
CA ASN A 141 -0.31 -8.17 -7.13
C ASN A 141 -0.03 -7.81 -5.67
N ARG A 142 0.97 -8.44 -5.06
CA ARG A 142 1.43 -8.15 -3.71
C ARG A 142 2.81 -7.50 -3.73
N ALA A 143 2.84 -6.18 -3.73
CA ALA A 143 4.06 -5.39 -3.58
C ALA A 143 3.73 -3.94 -3.23
N GLY A 144 4.74 -3.22 -2.76
CA GLY A 144 4.77 -1.78 -2.61
C GLY A 144 5.99 -1.18 -3.30
N LYS A 145 6.15 0.14 -3.26
CA LYS A 145 7.34 0.88 -3.71
C LYS A 145 7.73 0.68 -5.18
N GLY A 146 6.78 0.40 -6.06
CA GLY A 146 7.08 0.19 -7.49
C GLY A 146 7.73 -1.16 -7.83
N LEU A 147 7.81 -2.11 -6.90
CA LEU A 147 8.37 -3.44 -7.16
C LEU A 147 7.58 -4.17 -8.23
N GLY A 148 8.32 -4.72 -9.21
CA GLY A 148 7.76 -5.46 -10.34
C GLY A 148 7.04 -4.56 -11.36
N VAL A 149 7.14 -3.22 -11.26
CA VAL A 149 6.58 -2.30 -12.24
C VAL A 149 7.61 -2.10 -13.36
N GLN A 150 7.25 -2.58 -14.56
CA GLN A 150 8.02 -2.40 -15.77
C GLN A 150 7.08 -1.94 -16.88
N LEU A 151 7.54 -1.03 -17.74
CA LEU A 151 6.79 -0.49 -18.89
C LEU A 151 7.24 -1.19 -20.17
N PHE A 152 6.26 -1.57 -21.00
CA PHE A 152 6.46 -2.21 -22.29
C PHE A 152 5.66 -1.49 -23.37
N ASN A 153 6.33 -1.19 -24.50
CA ASN A 153 5.70 -0.53 -25.63
C ASN A 153 5.23 -1.54 -26.68
N SER A 154 5.71 -2.79 -26.62
CA SER A 154 5.33 -3.84 -27.55
C SER A 154 5.35 -5.23 -26.88
N GLU A 155 4.80 -6.24 -27.58
CA GLU A 155 4.82 -7.64 -27.15
C GLU A 155 6.25 -8.19 -27.14
N GLU A 156 7.09 -7.79 -28.10
CA GLU A 156 8.48 -8.25 -28.19
C GLU A 156 9.32 -7.77 -26.99
N GLU A 157 9.09 -6.53 -26.50
CA GLU A 157 9.74 -6.03 -25.29
C GLU A 157 9.31 -6.84 -24.06
N LEU A 158 8.01 -7.15 -23.96
CA LEU A 158 7.48 -7.96 -22.88
C LEU A 158 8.02 -9.39 -22.91
N GLU A 159 8.04 -10.04 -24.09
CA GLU A 159 8.58 -11.39 -24.29
C GLU A 159 10.04 -11.47 -23.88
N ALA A 160 10.86 -10.51 -24.34
CA ALA A 160 12.29 -10.43 -23.99
C ALA A 160 12.51 -10.27 -22.47
N TYR A 161 11.62 -9.56 -21.78
CA TYR A 161 11.66 -9.44 -20.33
C TYR A 161 11.24 -10.73 -19.63
N VAL A 162 10.11 -11.32 -20.06
CA VAL A 162 9.54 -12.53 -19.44
C VAL A 162 10.52 -13.70 -19.58
N ASP A 163 11.15 -13.86 -20.72
CA ASP A 163 12.13 -14.94 -20.98
C ASP A 163 13.54 -14.60 -20.48
N GLY A 164 13.74 -13.37 -20.05
CA GLY A 164 15.03 -12.87 -19.62
C GLY A 164 15.33 -13.09 -18.14
N PRO A 165 16.61 -12.92 -17.73
CA PRO A 165 17.03 -13.09 -16.34
C PRO A 165 16.56 -11.96 -15.41
N ALA A 166 15.98 -10.89 -15.94
CA ALA A 166 15.45 -9.76 -15.18
C ALA A 166 14.02 -9.99 -14.69
N PHE A 167 13.36 -11.07 -15.14
CA PHE A 167 12.02 -11.39 -14.68
C PHE A 167 12.02 -11.80 -13.21
N GLU A 168 11.24 -11.09 -12.41
CA GLU A 168 11.02 -11.42 -11.00
C GLU A 168 9.54 -11.74 -10.77
N PRO A 169 9.20 -12.97 -10.34
CA PRO A 169 7.82 -13.32 -10.05
C PRO A 169 7.33 -12.60 -8.79
N SER A 170 6.03 -12.26 -8.79
CA SER A 170 5.38 -11.78 -7.58
C SER A 170 5.48 -12.81 -6.45
N VAL A 171 5.60 -12.34 -5.22
CA VAL A 171 5.70 -13.19 -4.01
C VAL A 171 4.50 -14.12 -3.81
N ASP A 172 3.35 -13.78 -4.36
CA ASP A 172 2.12 -14.59 -4.39
C ASP A 172 1.90 -15.30 -5.74
N GLY A 173 2.86 -15.21 -6.67
CA GLY A 173 2.81 -15.81 -7.99
C GLY A 173 1.91 -15.07 -8.99
N ILE A 174 1.24 -13.98 -8.58
CA ILE A 174 0.27 -13.27 -9.41
C ILE A 174 0.90 -12.00 -9.97
N THR A 175 1.01 -11.94 -11.29
CA THR A 175 1.43 -10.75 -12.04
C THR A 175 0.20 -10.06 -12.62
N LEU A 176 0.16 -8.74 -12.54
CA LEU A 176 -0.85 -7.92 -13.21
C LEU A 176 -0.24 -7.32 -14.47
N LEU A 177 -0.96 -7.43 -15.58
CA LEU A 177 -0.74 -6.66 -16.81
C LEU A 177 -1.79 -5.56 -16.83
N GLN A 178 -1.34 -4.32 -16.92
CA GLN A 178 -2.22 -3.16 -16.79
C GLN A 178 -1.92 -2.13 -17.88
N ALA A 179 -2.96 -1.56 -18.47
CA ALA A 179 -2.83 -0.42 -19.37
C ALA A 179 -2.02 0.71 -18.69
N TYR A 180 -0.99 1.20 -19.36
CA TYR A 180 -0.23 2.34 -18.84
C TYR A 180 -1.02 3.62 -19.03
N ILE A 181 -1.30 4.31 -17.95
CA ILE A 181 -1.90 5.64 -17.97
C ILE A 181 -0.79 6.66 -17.78
N LYS A 182 -0.47 7.40 -18.84
CA LYS A 182 0.50 8.47 -18.74
C LYS A 182 -0.11 9.65 -17.99
N PRO A 183 0.52 10.12 -16.90
CA PRO A 183 0.06 11.33 -16.22
C PRO A 183 0.13 12.55 -17.17
N ALA A 184 -0.93 13.36 -17.23
CA ALA A 184 -1.00 14.53 -18.11
C ALA A 184 0.13 15.54 -17.86
N ASP A 185 0.55 15.71 -16.63
CA ASP A 185 1.60 16.63 -16.20
C ASP A 185 2.90 15.93 -15.77
N GLY A 186 3.03 14.61 -16.02
CA GLY A 186 4.19 13.82 -15.58
C GLY A 186 4.25 13.59 -14.06
N ARG A 187 3.16 13.82 -13.35
CA ARG A 187 3.13 13.74 -11.88
C ARG A 187 2.07 12.77 -11.39
N ILE A 188 2.40 12.05 -10.32
CA ILE A 188 1.45 11.21 -9.57
C ILE A 188 0.96 12.01 -8.37
N ARG A 189 -0.31 11.87 -8.06
CA ARG A 189 -0.93 12.45 -6.87
C ARG A 189 -1.04 11.39 -5.79
N ARG A 190 -0.76 11.78 -4.55
CA ARG A 190 -0.93 10.95 -3.36
C ARG A 190 -1.74 11.71 -2.33
N SER A 191 -2.95 11.24 -2.06
CA SER A 191 -3.87 11.84 -1.10
C SER A 191 -3.86 11.08 0.21
N GLU A 192 -3.64 11.77 1.31
CA GLU A 192 -3.55 11.21 2.65
C GLU A 192 -4.88 11.34 3.40
N PHE A 193 -5.21 10.28 4.15
CA PHE A 193 -6.45 10.19 4.92
C PHE A 193 -6.15 9.73 6.34
N ILE A 194 -6.79 10.36 7.33
CA ILE A 194 -6.78 9.96 8.74
C ILE A 194 -8.21 9.89 9.24
N ASN A 195 -8.54 8.82 9.95
CA ASN A 195 -9.89 8.53 10.40
C ASN A 195 -10.91 8.61 9.23
N GLN A 196 -10.50 8.05 8.08
CA GLN A 196 -11.31 8.00 6.84
C GLN A 196 -11.61 9.39 6.24
N LYS A 197 -10.93 10.44 6.70
CA LYS A 197 -11.13 11.81 6.23
C LYS A 197 -9.89 12.32 5.52
N PHE A 198 -10.13 13.01 4.40
CA PHE A 198 -9.09 13.65 3.62
C PHE A 198 -8.28 14.65 4.47
N LEU A 199 -6.98 14.63 4.32
CA LEU A 199 -6.05 15.52 5.02
C LEU A 199 -5.37 16.48 4.04
N TYR A 200 -4.61 15.99 3.08
CA TYR A 200 -3.96 16.76 2.02
C TYR A 200 -3.57 15.86 0.83
N THR A 201 -3.17 16.48 -0.27
CA THR A 201 -2.60 15.79 -1.43
C THR A 201 -1.18 16.26 -1.68
N VAL A 202 -0.30 15.32 -1.98
CA VAL A 202 1.07 15.56 -2.46
C VAL A 202 1.15 15.21 -3.94
N SER A 203 1.73 16.11 -4.73
CA SER A 203 2.11 15.88 -6.12
C SER A 203 3.55 15.39 -6.15
N ILE A 204 3.81 14.29 -6.84
CA ILE A 204 5.11 13.61 -6.89
C ILE A 204 5.56 13.55 -8.35
N ASP A 205 6.75 14.08 -8.63
CA ASP A 205 7.36 13.97 -9.94
C ASP A 205 7.73 12.50 -10.24
N SER A 206 7.18 11.96 -11.31
CA SER A 206 7.39 10.58 -11.76
C SER A 206 8.28 10.47 -13.01
N SER A 207 8.93 11.55 -13.42
CA SER A 207 9.79 11.58 -14.62
C SER A 207 10.99 10.64 -14.56
N GLU A 208 11.47 10.32 -13.34
CA GLU A 208 12.60 9.42 -13.10
C GLU A 208 12.19 7.94 -12.96
N GLY A 209 10.90 7.60 -13.11
CA GLY A 209 10.39 6.23 -13.05
C GLY A 209 9.33 6.01 -11.97
N PHE A 210 8.97 4.74 -11.75
CA PHE A 210 7.84 4.33 -10.91
C PHE A 210 8.16 4.24 -9.41
N GLN A 211 9.41 4.41 -8.99
CA GLN A 211 9.78 4.45 -7.57
C GLN A 211 9.46 5.83 -7.00
N LEU A 212 8.30 5.98 -6.40
CA LEU A 212 7.80 7.23 -5.85
C LEU A 212 8.50 7.65 -4.56
N CYS A 213 9.02 6.68 -3.80
CA CYS A 213 9.81 6.92 -2.59
C CYS A 213 10.86 5.82 -2.47
N PRO A 214 12.13 6.05 -2.82
CA PRO A 214 13.18 5.08 -2.50
C PRO A 214 13.26 4.97 -0.98
N ALA A 215 13.09 3.74 -0.47
CA ALA A 215 13.10 3.48 0.98
C ALA A 215 14.37 3.96 1.66
N ASP A 216 15.47 3.94 0.92
CA ASP A 216 16.80 4.32 1.39
C ASP A 216 17.08 5.83 1.27
N GLY A 217 16.20 6.59 0.60
CA GLY A 217 16.31 8.05 0.42
C GLY A 217 15.40 8.87 1.34
N CYS A 218 14.39 8.25 1.96
CA CYS A 218 13.58 8.91 2.97
C CYS A 218 14.37 8.95 4.28
N GLN A 219 15.20 9.98 4.45
CA GLN A 219 15.85 10.21 5.73
C GLN A 219 14.79 10.45 6.80
N ILE A 220 14.65 9.46 7.68
CA ILE A 220 13.79 9.49 8.85
C ILE A 220 14.20 10.68 9.71
N GLY A 221 13.35 11.68 9.85
CA GLY A 221 13.60 12.86 10.70
C GLY A 221 13.47 14.24 10.05
N GLN A 222 13.27 14.32 8.75
CA GLN A 222 13.01 15.63 8.13
C GLN A 222 11.55 16.05 8.37
N ARG A 223 11.37 17.25 8.94
CA ARG A 223 10.04 17.85 9.15
C ARG A 223 9.37 18.13 7.79
N PRO A 224 8.01 18.18 7.72
CA PRO A 224 7.27 18.58 6.52
C PRO A 224 7.77 19.90 5.89
N ALA A 225 8.31 20.83 6.69
CA ALA A 225 8.91 22.08 6.21
C ALA A 225 10.17 21.89 5.33
N GLN A 226 10.78 20.69 5.31
CA GLN A 226 11.93 20.40 4.42
C GLN A 226 11.49 19.74 3.10
N LEU A 227 10.22 19.30 3.01
CA LEU A 227 9.62 18.85 1.75
C LEU A 227 9.30 20.03 0.81
N GLU A 228 9.16 21.23 1.35
CA GLU A 228 8.88 22.45 0.55
C GLU A 228 10.03 22.86 -0.39
N THR A 229 11.21 22.27 -0.24
CA THR A 229 12.40 22.62 -1.03
C THR A 229 12.81 21.56 -2.06
N SER A 230 12.13 20.41 -2.13
CA SER A 230 12.40 19.42 -3.19
C SER A 230 11.36 19.57 -4.29
N ASP A 231 11.79 19.85 -5.51
CA ASP A 231 10.93 19.89 -6.71
C ASP A 231 10.15 18.58 -6.94
N LYS A 232 10.59 17.48 -6.31
CA LYS A 232 9.98 16.17 -6.41
C LYS A 232 8.64 16.05 -5.69
N PHE A 233 8.51 16.66 -4.49
CA PHE A 233 7.30 16.55 -3.64
C PHE A 233 6.72 17.93 -3.37
N GLN A 234 5.48 18.16 -3.75
CA GLN A 234 4.79 19.42 -3.53
C GLN A 234 3.39 19.18 -2.99
N ILE A 235 3.01 19.89 -1.92
CA ILE A 235 1.60 19.92 -1.49
C ILE A 235 0.83 20.66 -2.58
N THR A 236 -0.25 20.06 -3.05
CA THR A 236 -1.06 20.58 -4.15
C THR A 236 -2.50 20.80 -3.72
N GLU A 237 -3.30 21.33 -4.66
CA GLU A 237 -4.73 21.58 -4.47
C GLU A 237 -5.46 20.35 -3.91
N PRO A 238 -6.50 20.59 -3.10
CA PRO A 238 -7.32 19.50 -2.57
C PRO A 238 -8.00 18.71 -3.68
N LEU A 239 -8.30 17.45 -3.39
CA LEU A 239 -9.15 16.60 -4.24
C LEU A 239 -10.46 17.31 -4.61
N PRO A 240 -10.95 17.13 -5.85
CA PRO A 240 -12.33 17.50 -6.20
C PRO A 240 -13.33 16.86 -5.22
N ALA A 241 -14.40 17.59 -4.86
CA ALA A 241 -15.32 17.18 -3.81
C ALA A 241 -15.95 15.80 -4.06
N SER A 242 -16.30 15.48 -5.31
CA SER A 242 -16.87 14.17 -5.70
C SER A 242 -15.86 13.03 -5.50
N GLN A 243 -14.62 13.22 -5.92
CA GLN A 243 -13.55 12.23 -5.77
C GLN A 243 -13.18 12.03 -4.29
N ARG A 244 -13.09 13.12 -3.54
CA ARG A 244 -12.87 13.08 -2.09
C ARG A 244 -13.96 12.24 -1.40
N GLN A 245 -15.23 12.48 -1.73
CA GLN A 245 -16.34 11.73 -1.14
C GLN A 245 -16.29 10.25 -1.52
N ALA A 246 -15.94 9.91 -2.76
CA ALA A 246 -15.78 8.52 -3.20
C ALA A 246 -14.68 7.82 -2.42
N TYR A 247 -13.51 8.47 -2.23
CA TYR A 247 -12.42 7.90 -1.44
C TYR A 247 -12.77 7.74 0.04
N GLU A 248 -13.42 8.74 0.66
CA GLU A 248 -13.88 8.63 2.05
C GLU A 248 -14.92 7.50 2.21
N THR A 249 -15.80 7.31 1.22
CA THR A 249 -16.77 6.21 1.19
C THR A 249 -16.07 4.85 1.08
N PHE A 250 -15.11 4.74 0.16
CA PHE A 250 -14.29 3.53 0.02
C PHE A 250 -13.60 3.15 1.33
N LEU A 251 -12.91 4.10 1.97
CA LEU A 251 -12.19 3.86 3.22
C LEU A 251 -13.14 3.43 4.35
N ALA A 252 -14.32 4.06 4.44
CA ALA A 252 -15.34 3.71 5.43
C ALA A 252 -15.87 2.30 5.22
N GLN A 253 -16.22 1.94 3.97
CA GLN A 253 -16.72 0.60 3.63
C GLN A 253 -15.65 -0.50 3.79
N ALA A 254 -14.39 -0.17 3.57
CA ALA A 254 -13.26 -1.08 3.73
C ALA A 254 -12.74 -1.16 5.17
N GLY A 255 -13.23 -0.33 6.09
CA GLY A 255 -12.75 -0.28 7.48
C GLY A 255 -11.31 0.19 7.61
N ILE A 256 -10.85 1.08 6.70
CA ILE A 256 -9.49 1.60 6.69
C ILE A 256 -9.49 2.97 7.35
N ASP A 257 -8.81 3.11 8.49
CA ASP A 257 -8.78 4.36 9.25
C ASP A 257 -7.66 5.31 8.79
N VAL A 258 -6.52 4.78 8.37
CA VAL A 258 -5.35 5.56 7.91
C VAL A 258 -4.86 4.99 6.59
N ALA A 259 -4.82 5.83 5.57
CA ALA A 259 -4.42 5.42 4.22
C ALA A 259 -3.82 6.57 3.41
N ALA A 260 -3.10 6.18 2.37
CA ALA A 260 -2.81 7.04 1.23
C ALA A 260 -3.39 6.40 -0.04
N ILE A 261 -3.96 7.20 -0.92
CA ILE A 261 -4.46 6.78 -2.24
C ILE A 261 -3.65 7.50 -3.31
N GLU A 262 -3.00 6.71 -4.17
CA GLU A 262 -2.26 7.22 -5.31
C GLU A 262 -3.14 7.20 -6.56
N TRP A 263 -3.09 8.29 -7.33
CA TRP A 263 -3.90 8.47 -8.52
C TRP A 263 -3.18 9.37 -9.54
N VAL A 264 -3.62 9.32 -10.77
CA VAL A 264 -3.12 10.14 -11.87
C VAL A 264 -4.29 10.82 -12.59
N GLU A 265 -4.06 12.02 -13.12
CA GLU A 265 -4.93 12.65 -14.11
C GLU A 265 -4.46 12.21 -15.48
N SER A 266 -5.35 11.58 -16.25
CA SER A 266 -5.13 11.29 -17.68
C SER A 266 -5.59 12.47 -18.53
N GLU A 267 -5.01 12.57 -19.75
CA GLU A 267 -5.51 13.49 -20.78
C GLU A 267 -6.95 13.19 -21.18
#